data_b8bb8ae175cfe63fb893497f9e6b3cc4
#
_entry.id   b8bb8ae175cfe63fb893497f9e6b3cc4
#
_cell.length_a   1.000
_cell.length_b   1.000
_cell.length_c   1.000
_cell.angle_alpha   90.00
_cell.angle_beta   90.00
_cell.angle_gamma   90.00
#
_symmetry.space_group_name_H-M   'P 1'
#
loop_
_entity.id
_entity.type
_entity.pdbx_description
1 polymer ?
#
loop_
_entity_poly.entity_id
_entity_poly.type
_entity_poly.pdbx_seq_one_letter_code
_entity_poly.pdbx_strand_id
1 'polypeptide(L)'
;MTFFGRLGDRVVGAPSILAADFSELAEEVRRAERGGAELVHFDAMDNHFVPNLTVGPAVAASLAAAVDLPIDAHLQVTNPDSLIPSFIEAGVVSISVQPEVVTHLHRTLDLIRTGGCEAGVALNPTTPPESIEWTLPYLSYVNIMSVNPGFGGQAFIPEMVEKVRRLKEITDVPVEVDGGITVETAPLMVRAGAQVLVAGSAVFKGDPAVEMRRIIEAGRGAE
;
A
#
# COMPACT_ATOMS: atom_id res chain seq x y z
N MET A 1 14.69 10.86 -8.20
CA MET A 1 13.70 9.98 -8.85
C MET A 1 12.97 9.25 -7.73
N THR A 2 11.64 9.30 -7.71
CA THR A 2 10.76 8.78 -6.66
C THR A 2 10.68 7.25 -6.66
N PHE A 3 10.11 6.61 -5.63
CA PHE A 3 10.03 5.15 -5.53
C PHE A 3 9.16 4.58 -6.67
N PHE A 4 7.91 5.00 -6.78
CA PHE A 4 6.99 4.51 -7.83
C PHE A 4 7.44 4.91 -9.23
N GLY A 5 8.02 6.11 -9.40
CA GLY A 5 8.56 6.56 -10.69
C GLY A 5 9.77 5.76 -11.22
N ARG A 6 10.37 4.87 -10.39
CA ARG A 6 11.49 3.98 -10.77
C ARG A 6 11.07 2.53 -10.97
N LEU A 7 9.82 2.18 -10.68
CA LEU A 7 9.37 0.77 -10.75
C LEU A 7 9.51 0.20 -12.16
N GLY A 8 9.14 0.96 -13.19
CA GLY A 8 9.00 0.39 -14.53
C GLY A 8 8.04 -0.80 -14.50
N ASP A 9 8.43 -1.91 -15.11
CA ASP A 9 7.64 -3.16 -15.11
C ASP A 9 7.98 -4.10 -13.94
N ARG A 10 8.81 -3.66 -12.98
CA ARG A 10 9.26 -4.51 -11.86
C ARG A 10 8.12 -4.83 -10.90
N VAL A 11 8.11 -6.06 -10.42
CA VAL A 11 7.26 -6.51 -9.32
C VAL A 11 8.05 -6.45 -8.01
N VAL A 12 7.49 -5.74 -7.01
CA VAL A 12 8.08 -5.56 -5.69
C VAL A 12 7.13 -6.00 -4.58
N GLY A 13 7.68 -6.43 -3.46
CA GLY A 13 6.92 -6.80 -2.27
C GLY A 13 6.97 -5.70 -1.22
N ALA A 14 5.81 -5.44 -0.58
CA ALA A 14 5.64 -4.51 0.52
C ALA A 14 4.99 -5.24 1.72
N PRO A 15 5.71 -5.57 2.80
CA PRO A 15 5.09 -6.12 4.00
C PRO A 15 4.19 -5.07 4.66
N SER A 16 2.88 -5.40 4.89
CA SER A 16 2.00 -4.58 5.72
C SER A 16 2.26 -4.87 7.18
N ILE A 17 2.73 -3.88 7.90
CA ILE A 17 3.08 -4.00 9.33
C ILE A 17 1.88 -4.26 10.24
N LEU A 18 0.66 -4.12 9.74
CA LEU A 18 -0.57 -4.38 10.49
C LEU A 18 -0.59 -5.79 11.11
N ALA A 19 0.11 -6.75 10.49
CA ALA A 19 0.18 -8.14 10.94
C ALA A 19 1.49 -8.50 11.67
N ALA A 20 2.41 -7.56 11.83
CA ALA A 20 3.70 -7.76 12.50
C ALA A 20 3.58 -7.75 14.02
N ASP A 21 4.58 -8.26 14.71
CA ASP A 21 4.73 -8.05 16.16
C ASP A 21 5.22 -6.62 16.42
N PHE A 22 4.34 -5.77 16.96
CA PHE A 22 4.66 -4.38 17.26
C PHE A 22 5.75 -4.21 18.33
N SER A 23 6.00 -5.23 19.17
CA SER A 23 7.08 -5.19 20.16
C SER A 23 8.47 -5.30 19.52
N GLU A 24 8.57 -5.86 18.30
CA GLU A 24 9.80 -6.07 17.54
C GLU A 24 9.72 -5.49 16.11
N LEU A 25 8.87 -4.49 15.89
CA LEU A 25 8.45 -4.00 14.57
C LEU A 25 9.62 -3.75 13.59
N ALA A 26 10.67 -3.07 14.04
CA ALA A 26 11.83 -2.78 13.19
C ALA A 26 12.58 -4.05 12.78
N GLU A 27 12.68 -5.06 13.65
CA GLU A 27 13.33 -6.34 13.31
C GLU A 27 12.46 -7.17 12.36
N GLU A 28 11.15 -7.18 12.57
CA GLU A 28 10.20 -7.81 11.65
C GLU A 28 10.31 -7.24 10.23
N VAL A 29 10.40 -5.90 10.10
CA VAL A 29 10.62 -5.23 8.81
C VAL A 29 11.97 -5.62 8.21
N ARG A 30 13.06 -5.63 8.99
CA ARG A 30 14.39 -6.04 8.50
C ARG A 30 14.41 -7.51 8.06
N ARG A 31 13.62 -8.39 8.71
CA ARG A 31 13.46 -9.78 8.25
C ARG A 31 12.80 -9.83 6.88
N ALA A 32 11.72 -9.07 6.68
CA ALA A 32 11.05 -9.00 5.38
C ALA A 32 11.96 -8.37 4.28
N GLU A 33 12.78 -7.37 4.64
CA GLU A 33 13.81 -6.81 3.75
C GLU A 33 14.83 -7.87 3.30
N ARG A 34 15.31 -8.72 4.21
CA ARG A 34 16.16 -9.88 3.86
C ARG A 34 15.46 -10.86 2.92
N GLY A 35 14.14 -10.86 2.90
CA GLY A 35 13.30 -11.61 1.96
C GLY A 35 13.12 -10.92 0.61
N GLY A 36 13.64 -9.70 0.44
CA GLY A 36 13.57 -8.94 -0.80
C GLY A 36 12.44 -7.91 -0.85
N ALA A 37 11.83 -7.55 0.29
CA ALA A 37 10.94 -6.39 0.37
C ALA A 37 11.70 -5.11 -0.02
N GLU A 38 11.03 -4.22 -0.73
CA GLU A 38 11.59 -2.95 -1.21
C GLU A 38 10.84 -1.71 -0.72
N LEU A 39 9.69 -1.92 -0.07
CA LEU A 39 8.82 -0.90 0.50
C LEU A 39 8.21 -1.46 1.79
N VAL A 40 7.80 -0.62 2.72
CA VAL A 40 7.00 -0.99 3.90
C VAL A 40 5.62 -0.38 3.75
N HIS A 41 4.57 -1.18 3.87
CA HIS A 41 3.19 -0.67 3.88
C HIS A 41 2.71 -0.44 5.31
N PHE A 42 2.23 0.80 5.58
CA PHE A 42 1.88 1.29 6.91
C PHE A 42 0.41 1.70 6.96
N ASP A 43 -0.44 0.84 7.52
CA ASP A 43 -1.89 1.05 7.64
C ASP A 43 -2.25 1.91 8.86
N ALA A 44 -2.59 3.19 8.65
CA ALA A 44 -3.08 4.09 9.69
C ALA A 44 -4.62 4.12 9.68
N MET A 45 -5.24 3.77 10.81
CA MET A 45 -6.69 3.65 10.97
C MET A 45 -7.19 4.42 12.19
N ASP A 46 -8.35 5.07 12.08
CA ASP A 46 -8.90 5.99 13.10
C ASP A 46 -10.12 5.45 13.87
N ASN A 47 -10.53 4.21 13.63
CA ASN A 47 -11.75 3.62 14.17
C ASN A 47 -13.05 4.36 13.78
N HIS A 48 -13.03 5.09 12.66
CA HIS A 48 -14.20 5.78 12.11
C HIS A 48 -14.44 5.38 10.66
N PHE A 49 -13.43 5.54 9.79
CA PHE A 49 -13.52 5.06 8.41
C PHE A 49 -13.59 3.52 8.36
N VAL A 50 -12.79 2.86 9.19
CA VAL A 50 -12.79 1.40 9.39
C VAL A 50 -13.00 1.07 10.87
N PRO A 51 -13.61 -0.08 11.23
CA PRO A 51 -13.87 -0.45 12.63
C PRO A 51 -12.61 -1.00 13.32
N ASN A 52 -11.47 -0.34 13.15
CA ASN A 52 -10.18 -0.67 13.75
C ASN A 52 -9.40 0.60 14.04
N LEU A 53 -8.58 0.58 15.11
CA LEU A 53 -7.66 1.61 15.47
C LEU A 53 -6.24 1.03 15.44
N THR A 54 -5.33 1.67 14.73
CA THR A 54 -3.96 1.16 14.60
C THR A 54 -2.92 2.16 15.08
N VAL A 55 -2.00 2.53 14.22
CA VAL A 55 -0.81 3.33 14.52
C VAL A 55 -0.86 4.68 13.80
N GLY A 56 -0.09 5.63 14.29
CA GLY A 56 -0.07 6.99 13.74
C GLY A 56 1.36 7.48 13.44
N PRO A 57 1.50 8.79 13.14
CA PRO A 57 2.76 9.39 12.69
C PRO A 57 3.96 9.17 13.63
N ALA A 58 3.74 9.08 14.94
CA ALA A 58 4.82 8.85 15.92
C ALA A 58 5.47 7.46 15.72
N VAL A 59 4.66 6.44 15.41
CA VAL A 59 5.18 5.09 15.12
C VAL A 59 5.86 5.08 13.75
N ALA A 60 5.31 5.77 12.75
CA ALA A 60 5.93 5.92 11.44
C ALA A 60 7.32 6.58 11.55
N ALA A 61 7.45 7.67 12.32
CA ALA A 61 8.73 8.35 12.58
C ALA A 61 9.75 7.43 13.27
N SER A 62 9.31 6.66 14.28
CA SER A 62 10.17 5.71 14.97
C SER A 62 10.65 4.58 14.05
N LEU A 63 9.78 4.09 13.19
CA LEU A 63 10.11 3.05 12.22
C LEU A 63 11.05 3.59 11.14
N ALA A 64 10.78 4.77 10.57
CA ALA A 64 11.62 5.42 9.56
C ALA A 64 13.04 5.69 10.06
N ALA A 65 13.20 5.98 11.37
CA ALA A 65 14.53 6.13 11.98
C ALA A 65 15.26 4.79 12.23
N ALA A 66 14.54 3.67 12.20
CA ALA A 66 15.08 2.36 12.57
C ALA A 66 15.34 1.42 11.37
N VAL A 67 14.75 1.67 10.20
CA VAL A 67 14.86 0.81 9.00
C VAL A 67 15.30 1.61 7.79
N ASP A 68 15.92 0.93 6.81
CA ASP A 68 16.37 1.55 5.56
C ASP A 68 15.29 1.54 4.47
N LEU A 69 14.30 0.67 4.59
CA LEU A 69 13.20 0.59 3.62
C LEU A 69 12.34 1.86 3.65
N PRO A 70 11.97 2.39 2.49
CA PRO A 70 10.99 3.47 2.39
C PRO A 70 9.62 3.02 2.93
N ILE A 71 8.89 3.96 3.53
CA ILE A 71 7.57 3.71 4.13
C ILE A 71 6.50 4.34 3.26
N ASP A 72 5.52 3.54 2.83
CA ASP A 72 4.28 3.94 2.21
C ASP A 72 3.17 3.98 3.26
N ALA A 73 2.56 5.14 3.49
CA ALA A 73 1.50 5.32 4.47
C ALA A 73 0.13 5.27 3.80
N HIS A 74 -0.67 4.27 4.14
CA HIS A 74 -2.06 4.14 3.72
C HIS A 74 -3.00 4.69 4.81
N LEU A 75 -3.62 5.84 4.53
CA LEU A 75 -4.47 6.54 5.49
C LEU A 75 -5.93 6.08 5.37
N GLN A 76 -6.31 5.10 6.15
CA GLN A 76 -7.69 4.60 6.29
C GLN A 76 -8.39 5.39 7.41
N VAL A 77 -8.57 6.71 7.20
CA VAL A 77 -9.07 7.66 8.20
C VAL A 77 -10.09 8.62 7.59
N THR A 78 -11.04 9.11 8.38
CA THR A 78 -12.11 10.01 7.93
C THR A 78 -11.64 11.42 7.57
N ASN A 79 -10.52 11.89 8.11
CA ASN A 79 -9.96 13.21 7.83
C ASN A 79 -8.46 13.12 7.56
N PRO A 80 -8.02 12.64 6.38
CA PRO A 80 -6.61 12.49 6.06
C PRO A 80 -5.87 13.83 6.00
N ASP A 81 -6.50 14.92 5.52
CA ASP A 81 -5.85 16.24 5.38
C ASP A 81 -5.21 16.72 6.67
N SER A 82 -5.80 16.37 7.83
CA SER A 82 -5.26 16.77 9.14
C SER A 82 -4.02 15.98 9.57
N LEU A 83 -3.82 14.79 9.03
CA LEU A 83 -2.72 13.87 9.39
C LEU A 83 -1.56 13.91 8.40
N ILE A 84 -1.81 14.22 7.12
CA ILE A 84 -0.80 14.25 6.06
C ILE A 84 0.46 15.01 6.46
N PRO A 85 0.41 16.26 7.01
CA PRO A 85 1.63 16.96 7.40
C PRO A 85 2.48 16.19 8.41
N SER A 86 1.84 15.55 9.39
CA SER A 86 2.57 14.79 10.42
C SER A 86 3.19 13.49 9.86
N PHE A 87 2.57 12.84 8.87
CA PHE A 87 3.18 11.70 8.17
C PHE A 87 4.35 12.13 7.29
N ILE A 88 4.27 13.30 6.62
CA ILE A 88 5.39 13.86 5.87
C ILE A 88 6.57 14.13 6.81
N GLU A 89 6.33 14.78 7.95
CA GLU A 89 7.35 15.03 8.99
C GLU A 89 7.94 13.72 9.57
N ALA A 90 7.14 12.67 9.63
CA ALA A 90 7.59 11.33 10.05
C ALA A 90 8.55 10.67 9.07
N GLY A 91 8.72 11.20 7.84
CA GLY A 91 9.68 10.73 6.85
C GLY A 91 9.15 9.61 5.96
N VAL A 92 7.83 9.47 5.79
CA VAL A 92 7.27 8.54 4.80
C VAL A 92 7.55 9.05 3.39
N VAL A 93 7.67 8.14 2.41
CA VAL A 93 7.98 8.52 1.02
C VAL A 93 6.73 8.65 0.16
N SER A 94 5.66 7.97 0.53
CA SER A 94 4.38 7.99 -0.18
C SER A 94 3.21 7.97 0.80
N ILE A 95 2.08 8.52 0.37
CA ILE A 95 0.84 8.55 1.13
C ILE A 95 -0.32 8.27 0.18
N SER A 96 -1.13 7.24 0.48
CA SER A 96 -2.42 7.02 -0.16
C SER A 96 -3.58 7.39 0.76
N VAL A 97 -4.63 7.92 0.15
CA VAL A 97 -5.89 8.29 0.82
C VAL A 97 -7.07 7.59 0.18
N GLN A 98 -8.10 7.36 0.95
CA GLN A 98 -9.37 6.82 0.46
C GLN A 98 -10.20 7.96 -0.17
N PRO A 99 -10.49 7.94 -1.49
CA PRO A 99 -11.24 9.01 -2.13
C PRO A 99 -12.67 9.14 -1.60
N GLU A 100 -13.20 8.07 -1.00
CA GLU A 100 -14.56 8.02 -0.43
C GLU A 100 -14.77 8.97 0.76
N VAL A 101 -13.69 9.40 1.43
CA VAL A 101 -13.75 10.31 2.59
C VAL A 101 -13.14 11.68 2.32
N VAL A 102 -12.62 11.91 1.11
CA VAL A 102 -11.97 13.16 0.74
C VAL A 102 -12.90 14.05 -0.08
N THR A 103 -13.29 15.19 0.47
CA THR A 103 -14.21 16.11 -0.22
C THR A 103 -13.57 16.77 -1.46
N HIS A 104 -12.28 17.07 -1.40
CA HIS A 104 -11.54 17.76 -2.47
C HIS A 104 -10.25 17.01 -2.81
N LEU A 105 -10.40 15.85 -3.47
CA LEU A 105 -9.30 14.92 -3.73
C LEU A 105 -8.08 15.59 -4.39
N HIS A 106 -8.28 16.43 -5.40
CA HIS A 106 -7.18 17.14 -6.04
C HIS A 106 -6.35 17.98 -5.04
N ARG A 107 -7.00 18.70 -4.13
CA ARG A 107 -6.31 19.50 -3.10
C ARG A 107 -5.52 18.62 -2.13
N THR A 108 -6.08 17.49 -1.73
CA THR A 108 -5.40 16.53 -0.84
C THR A 108 -4.17 15.92 -1.51
N LEU A 109 -4.27 15.54 -2.78
CA LEU A 109 -3.13 15.05 -3.57
C LEU A 109 -2.04 16.13 -3.72
N ASP A 110 -2.43 17.38 -3.93
CA ASP A 110 -1.49 18.51 -4.00
C ASP A 110 -0.80 18.76 -2.66
N LEU A 111 -1.50 18.62 -1.54
CA LEU A 111 -0.92 18.71 -0.19
C LEU A 111 0.18 17.64 0.00
N ILE A 112 -0.07 16.39 -0.40
CA ILE A 112 0.93 15.30 -0.31
C ILE A 112 2.14 15.63 -1.19
N ARG A 113 1.92 15.99 -2.45
CA ARG A 113 2.98 16.25 -3.43
C ARG A 113 3.84 17.47 -3.07
N THR A 114 3.23 18.56 -2.63
CA THR A 114 3.96 19.77 -2.20
C THR A 114 4.73 19.54 -0.91
N GLY A 115 4.30 18.59 -0.08
CA GLY A 115 5.05 18.11 1.08
C GLY A 115 6.23 17.20 0.75
N GLY A 116 6.43 16.84 -0.54
CA GLY A 116 7.57 16.04 -1.00
C GLY A 116 7.33 14.53 -1.04
N CYS A 117 6.12 14.06 -0.75
CA CYS A 117 5.74 12.65 -0.85
C CYS A 117 5.10 12.30 -2.19
N GLU A 118 5.18 11.05 -2.59
CA GLU A 118 4.42 10.49 -3.69
C GLU A 118 2.95 10.33 -3.29
N ALA A 119 2.04 10.86 -4.13
CA ALA A 119 0.62 10.84 -3.83
C ALA A 119 -0.07 9.63 -4.47
N GLY A 120 -0.82 8.88 -3.67
CA GLY A 120 -1.63 7.76 -4.08
C GLY A 120 -3.10 7.89 -3.68
N VAL A 121 -3.94 7.07 -4.29
CA VAL A 121 -5.30 6.81 -3.84
C VAL A 121 -5.49 5.32 -3.61
N ALA A 122 -6.26 4.96 -2.58
CA ALA A 122 -6.65 3.59 -2.30
C ALA A 122 -8.13 3.41 -2.61
N LEU A 123 -8.47 2.50 -3.52
CA LEU A 123 -9.85 2.27 -3.94
C LEU A 123 -10.45 1.07 -3.21
N ASN A 124 -11.53 1.29 -2.47
CA ASN A 124 -12.33 0.21 -1.88
C ASN A 124 -12.81 -0.78 -2.94
N PRO A 125 -13.13 -2.03 -2.59
CA PRO A 125 -13.58 -3.03 -3.56
C PRO A 125 -14.74 -2.57 -4.46
N THR A 126 -15.66 -1.77 -3.92
CA THR A 126 -16.85 -1.28 -4.64
C THR A 126 -16.64 0.05 -5.38
N THR A 127 -15.52 0.76 -5.17
CA THR A 127 -15.24 2.05 -5.82
C THR A 127 -14.68 1.83 -7.22
N PRO A 128 -15.34 2.28 -8.28
CA PRO A 128 -14.89 2.03 -9.65
C PRO A 128 -13.62 2.83 -9.99
N PRO A 129 -12.71 2.28 -10.81
CA PRO A 129 -11.48 2.98 -11.22
C PRO A 129 -11.75 4.32 -11.91
N GLU A 130 -12.84 4.45 -12.65
CA GLU A 130 -13.23 5.67 -13.35
C GLU A 130 -13.53 6.84 -12.42
N SER A 131 -13.82 6.58 -11.14
CA SER A 131 -14.06 7.63 -10.14
C SER A 131 -12.88 8.56 -9.92
N ILE A 132 -11.66 8.11 -10.28
CA ILE A 132 -10.42 8.88 -10.12
C ILE A 132 -9.81 9.36 -11.46
N GLU A 133 -10.49 9.17 -12.59
CA GLU A 133 -9.99 9.49 -13.93
C GLU A 133 -9.41 10.91 -14.02
N TRP A 134 -10.10 11.90 -13.48
CA TRP A 134 -9.65 13.30 -13.51
C TRP A 134 -8.47 13.60 -12.59
N THR A 135 -8.11 12.69 -11.70
CA THR A 135 -6.97 12.84 -10.77
C THR A 135 -5.74 12.04 -11.18
N LEU A 136 -5.83 11.16 -12.18
CA LEU A 136 -4.72 10.33 -12.66
C LEU A 136 -3.43 11.12 -12.94
N PRO A 137 -3.45 12.34 -13.55
CA PRO A 137 -2.23 13.11 -13.79
C PRO A 137 -1.49 13.58 -12.51
N TYR A 138 -2.13 13.47 -11.36
CA TYR A 138 -1.58 13.90 -10.08
C TYR A 138 -1.15 12.73 -9.20
N LEU A 139 -1.38 11.48 -9.66
CA LEU A 139 -1.07 10.27 -8.91
C LEU A 139 0.30 9.70 -9.27
N SER A 140 1.02 9.24 -8.28
CA SER A 140 2.24 8.43 -8.43
C SER A 140 1.91 6.94 -8.48
N TYR A 141 0.79 6.51 -7.87
CA TYR A 141 0.31 5.13 -7.84
C TYR A 141 -1.17 5.07 -7.46
N VAL A 142 -1.78 3.91 -7.72
CA VAL A 142 -3.12 3.57 -7.25
C VAL A 142 -3.05 2.27 -6.48
N ASN A 143 -3.54 2.27 -5.24
CA ASN A 143 -3.71 1.07 -4.43
C ASN A 143 -5.12 0.50 -4.65
N ILE A 144 -5.22 -0.77 -5.03
CA ILE A 144 -6.47 -1.51 -5.12
C ILE A 144 -6.63 -2.38 -3.89
N MET A 145 -7.63 -2.05 -3.07
CA MET A 145 -8.01 -2.91 -1.95
C MET A 145 -8.61 -4.21 -2.47
N SER A 146 -7.95 -5.33 -2.22
CA SER A 146 -8.44 -6.65 -2.60
C SER A 146 -9.10 -7.44 -1.44
N VAL A 147 -9.34 -6.73 -0.34
CA VAL A 147 -10.21 -7.06 0.78
C VAL A 147 -10.95 -5.80 1.22
N ASN A 148 -11.93 -5.90 2.11
CA ASN A 148 -12.48 -4.69 2.75
C ASN A 148 -11.44 -4.08 3.71
N PRO A 149 -11.21 -2.75 3.69
CA PRO A 149 -10.29 -2.11 4.62
C PRO A 149 -10.62 -2.39 6.08
N GLY A 150 -9.58 -2.42 6.96
CA GLY A 150 -9.77 -2.46 8.40
C GLY A 150 -9.07 -3.60 9.14
N PHE A 151 -9.00 -4.80 8.58
CA PHE A 151 -8.40 -5.96 9.26
C PHE A 151 -7.52 -6.78 8.34
N GLY A 152 -6.42 -7.31 8.90
CA GLY A 152 -5.58 -8.29 8.20
C GLY A 152 -6.20 -9.70 8.21
N GLY A 153 -5.70 -10.58 7.32
CA GLY A 153 -6.06 -11.99 7.27
C GLY A 153 -7.43 -12.31 6.69
N GLN A 154 -8.04 -11.37 5.99
CA GLN A 154 -9.30 -11.57 5.26
C GLN A 154 -9.10 -12.40 3.99
N ALA A 155 -10.20 -13.02 3.51
CA ALA A 155 -10.22 -13.70 2.23
C ALA A 155 -10.08 -12.70 1.07
N PHE A 156 -9.23 -13.03 0.11
CA PHE A 156 -9.06 -12.29 -1.13
C PHE A 156 -10.37 -12.22 -1.92
N ILE A 157 -10.68 -11.05 -2.50
CA ILE A 157 -11.86 -10.82 -3.36
C ILE A 157 -11.44 -11.02 -4.83
N PRO A 158 -11.83 -12.13 -5.48
CA PRO A 158 -11.32 -12.48 -6.82
C PRO A 158 -11.67 -11.46 -7.92
N GLU A 159 -12.78 -10.75 -7.77
CA GLU A 159 -13.24 -9.72 -8.70
C GLU A 159 -12.25 -8.55 -8.82
N MET A 160 -11.36 -8.39 -7.84
CA MET A 160 -10.35 -7.32 -7.85
C MET A 160 -9.28 -7.54 -8.91
N VAL A 161 -9.10 -8.76 -9.39
CA VAL A 161 -8.24 -9.05 -10.56
C VAL A 161 -8.75 -8.30 -11.79
N GLU A 162 -10.04 -8.33 -12.04
CA GLU A 162 -10.65 -7.61 -13.17
C GLU A 162 -10.61 -6.10 -12.96
N LYS A 163 -10.75 -5.64 -11.72
CA LYS A 163 -10.62 -4.22 -11.38
C LYS A 163 -9.22 -3.68 -11.68
N VAL A 164 -8.17 -4.45 -11.39
CA VAL A 164 -6.79 -4.07 -11.76
C VAL A 164 -6.65 -3.99 -13.28
N ARG A 165 -7.15 -4.97 -14.06
CA ARG A 165 -7.13 -4.91 -15.54
C ARG A 165 -7.81 -3.66 -16.05
N ARG A 166 -9.01 -3.38 -15.56
CA ARG A 166 -9.78 -2.19 -15.95
C ARG A 166 -9.06 -0.88 -15.62
N LEU A 167 -8.37 -0.81 -14.48
CA LEU A 167 -7.54 0.35 -14.16
C LEU A 167 -6.40 0.51 -15.17
N LYS A 168 -5.74 -0.59 -15.56
CA LYS A 168 -4.65 -0.58 -16.56
C LYS A 168 -5.12 -0.23 -17.98
N GLU A 169 -6.41 -0.34 -18.29
CA GLU A 169 -6.97 0.13 -19.56
C GLU A 169 -7.06 1.65 -19.65
N ILE A 170 -7.11 2.35 -18.51
CA ILE A 170 -7.29 3.81 -18.46
C ILE A 170 -6.03 4.57 -18.01
N THR A 171 -5.00 3.87 -17.50
CA THR A 171 -3.77 4.53 -17.04
C THR A 171 -2.57 3.59 -17.00
N ASP A 172 -1.36 4.18 -17.19
CA ASP A 172 -0.08 3.52 -16.95
C ASP A 172 0.47 3.77 -15.53
N VAL A 173 -0.25 4.50 -14.69
CA VAL A 173 0.16 4.73 -13.29
C VAL A 173 0.40 3.40 -12.59
N PRO A 174 1.49 3.26 -11.80
CA PRO A 174 1.78 2.05 -11.02
C PRO A 174 0.61 1.60 -10.17
N VAL A 175 0.38 0.29 -10.13
CA VAL A 175 -0.70 -0.31 -9.35
C VAL A 175 -0.12 -1.11 -8.20
N GLU A 176 -0.52 -0.72 -7.00
CA GLU A 176 -0.36 -1.46 -5.77
C GLU A 176 -1.62 -2.27 -5.48
N VAL A 177 -1.49 -3.44 -4.87
CA VAL A 177 -2.63 -4.26 -4.44
C VAL A 177 -2.47 -4.64 -2.98
N ASP A 178 -3.53 -4.41 -2.20
CA ASP A 178 -3.51 -4.61 -0.76
C ASP A 178 -4.68 -5.48 -0.29
N GLY A 179 -4.32 -6.57 0.39
CA GLY A 179 -5.23 -7.48 1.04
C GLY A 179 -5.32 -8.87 0.42
N GLY A 180 -5.16 -9.90 1.24
CA GLY A 180 -5.26 -11.29 0.81
C GLY A 180 -4.17 -11.75 -0.17
N ILE A 181 -3.04 -11.03 -0.23
CA ILE A 181 -1.91 -11.37 -1.10
C ILE A 181 -1.12 -12.52 -0.48
N THR A 182 -1.00 -13.60 -1.24
CA THR A 182 -0.31 -14.85 -0.91
C THR A 182 0.46 -15.36 -2.14
N VAL A 183 1.15 -16.49 -2.03
CA VAL A 183 1.81 -17.14 -3.18
C VAL A 183 0.83 -17.57 -4.27
N GLU A 184 -0.45 -17.80 -3.91
CA GLU A 184 -1.50 -18.18 -4.85
C GLU A 184 -2.13 -16.97 -5.55
N THR A 185 -2.31 -15.84 -4.85
CA THR A 185 -3.02 -14.67 -5.39
C THR A 185 -2.09 -13.66 -6.05
N ALA A 186 -0.82 -13.57 -5.63
CA ALA A 186 0.19 -12.69 -6.22
C ALA A 186 0.31 -12.85 -7.76
N PRO A 187 0.41 -14.08 -8.31
CA PRO A 187 0.45 -14.28 -9.77
C PRO A 187 -0.78 -13.76 -10.51
N LEU A 188 -1.96 -13.82 -9.87
CA LEU A 188 -3.21 -13.33 -10.47
C LEU A 188 -3.19 -11.81 -10.64
N MET A 189 -2.71 -11.12 -9.60
CA MET A 189 -2.64 -9.66 -9.57
C MET A 189 -1.55 -9.12 -10.50
N VAL A 190 -0.38 -9.78 -10.55
CA VAL A 190 0.71 -9.38 -11.47
C VAL A 190 0.26 -9.54 -12.93
N ARG A 191 -0.35 -10.66 -13.30
CA ARG A 191 -0.93 -10.82 -14.64
C ARG A 191 -2.03 -9.83 -14.98
N ALA A 192 -2.66 -9.25 -13.99
CA ALA A 192 -3.63 -8.16 -14.19
C ALA A 192 -2.97 -6.79 -14.36
N GLY A 193 -1.68 -6.65 -14.01
CA GLY A 193 -0.90 -5.42 -14.13
C GLY A 193 -0.48 -4.78 -12.81
N ALA A 194 -0.62 -5.48 -11.67
CA ALA A 194 -0.11 -4.99 -10.39
C ALA A 194 1.43 -5.08 -10.34
N GLN A 195 2.06 -4.09 -9.73
CA GLN A 195 3.51 -3.97 -9.61
C GLN A 195 3.97 -4.01 -8.15
N VAL A 196 3.14 -3.56 -7.20
CA VAL A 196 3.43 -3.63 -5.77
C VAL A 196 2.45 -4.59 -5.08
N LEU A 197 3.01 -5.57 -4.38
CA LEU A 197 2.28 -6.63 -3.69
C LEU A 197 2.34 -6.39 -2.18
N VAL A 198 1.25 -5.86 -1.62
CA VAL A 198 1.14 -5.65 -0.16
C VAL A 198 0.68 -6.94 0.50
N ALA A 199 1.49 -7.50 1.39
CA ALA A 199 1.20 -8.73 2.10
C ALA A 199 1.46 -8.59 3.60
N GLY A 200 0.43 -8.81 4.41
CA GLY A 200 0.53 -8.76 5.87
C GLY A 200 0.61 -10.16 6.48
N SER A 201 -0.54 -10.77 6.77
CA SER A 201 -0.63 -12.04 7.48
C SER A 201 0.08 -13.21 6.78
N ALA A 202 0.22 -13.18 5.46
CA ALA A 202 0.97 -14.19 4.72
C ALA A 202 2.48 -14.09 4.95
N VAL A 203 2.98 -12.91 5.35
CA VAL A 203 4.39 -12.67 5.67
C VAL A 203 4.66 -12.97 7.15
N PHE A 204 3.91 -12.34 8.05
CA PHE A 204 4.23 -12.33 9.48
C PHE A 204 3.68 -13.51 10.31
N LYS A 205 2.89 -14.42 9.72
CA LYS A 205 2.53 -15.71 10.37
C LYS A 205 3.63 -16.77 10.26
N GLY A 206 4.61 -16.56 9.40
CA GLY A 206 5.76 -17.43 9.21
C GLY A 206 7.08 -16.70 9.44
N ASP A 207 8.16 -17.17 8.82
CA ASP A 207 9.42 -16.42 8.77
C ASP A 207 9.29 -15.30 7.70
N PRO A 208 9.34 -14.01 8.09
CA PRO A 208 9.13 -12.91 7.15
C PRO A 208 10.10 -12.90 5.96
N ALA A 209 11.34 -13.35 6.16
CA ALA A 209 12.31 -13.41 5.07
C ALA A 209 11.98 -14.51 4.04
N VAL A 210 11.47 -15.64 4.53
CA VAL A 210 11.08 -16.76 3.66
C VAL A 210 9.77 -16.45 2.93
N GLU A 211 8.76 -16.01 3.67
CA GLU A 211 7.42 -15.82 3.10
C GLU A 211 7.37 -14.62 2.13
N MET A 212 8.05 -13.51 2.44
CA MET A 212 8.14 -12.37 1.53
C MET A 212 8.81 -12.75 0.20
N ARG A 213 9.92 -13.49 0.26
CA ARG A 213 10.60 -14.00 -0.94
C ARG A 213 9.69 -14.86 -1.79
N ARG A 214 8.97 -15.81 -1.17
CA ARG A 214 8.04 -16.71 -1.87
C ARG A 214 6.94 -15.94 -2.60
N ILE A 215 6.38 -14.90 -1.99
CA ILE A 215 5.34 -14.07 -2.59
C ILE A 215 5.90 -13.29 -3.79
N ILE A 216 7.08 -12.67 -3.65
CA ILE A 216 7.74 -11.92 -4.73
C ILE A 216 8.08 -12.85 -5.91
N GLU A 217 8.67 -14.02 -5.64
CA GLU A 217 9.02 -15.00 -6.67
C GLU A 217 7.78 -15.54 -7.39
N ALA A 218 6.70 -15.81 -6.65
CA ALA A 218 5.43 -16.23 -7.25
C ALA A 218 4.84 -15.14 -8.17
N GLY A 219 4.90 -13.87 -7.74
CA GLY A 219 4.48 -12.73 -8.56
C GLY A 219 5.32 -12.61 -9.83
N ARG A 220 6.65 -12.60 -9.71
CA ARG A 220 7.60 -12.47 -10.84
C ARG A 220 7.55 -13.65 -11.81
N GLY A 221 7.23 -14.84 -11.33
CA GLY A 221 7.04 -16.01 -12.20
C GLY A 221 5.76 -15.99 -13.03
N ALA A 222 4.95 -14.94 -12.94
CA ALA A 222 3.70 -14.76 -13.67
C ALA A 222 3.82 -13.80 -14.87
N GLU A 223 4.99 -13.15 -15.06
CA GLU A 223 5.33 -12.25 -16.19
C GLU A 223 5.39 -12.97 -17.55
#